data_54adc8f4230a45c6d58ef975c873902f
#
_entry.id   54adc8f4230a45c6d58ef975c873902f
#
_cell.length_a   1.000
_cell.length_b   1.000
_cell.length_c   1.000
_cell.angle_alpha   90.00
_cell.angle_beta   90.00
_cell.angle_gamma   90.00
#
_symmetry.space_group_name_H-M   'P 1'
#
loop_
_entity.id
_entity.type
_entity.pdbx_description
1 polymer ?
#
loop_
_entity_poly.entity_id
_entity_poly.type
_entity_poly.pdbx_seq_one_letter_code
_entity_poly.pdbx_strand_id
1 'polypeptide(L)'
;NFKALTTTAISPVSVNIGQMFASTRSRQSEGKAGGWGKSSAGKGAWGDGFGTKSKDDLMLVGTFFDLKQTQTGKPLPTTHADWVKVIDGFVRSGMNHAYCAKYFKAGPLYTSHFCMPVQSANEGPKNFGLEGKVKPTKWFIHCRGGFSPPRTGLYRFWGRGDDVIMVFVNRARVLLVGEQYVFHFTNPPTWRLGKVPYPGAWVMLSQGVTYRLDVIMGECPGGLFESQLLMEEK
;
A
#
# COMPACT_ATOMS: atom_id res chain seq x y z
N ASN A 1 -21.21 -2.26 -2.76
CA ASN A 1 -20.43 -3.47 -2.45
C ASN A 1 -18.94 -3.13 -2.42
N PHE A 2 -18.35 -3.20 -1.22
CA PHE A 2 -16.91 -3.01 -1.06
C PHE A 2 -16.19 -4.35 -1.18
N LYS A 3 -15.10 -4.38 -1.92
CA LYS A 3 -14.26 -5.58 -2.08
C LYS A 3 -12.81 -5.22 -1.77
N ALA A 4 -12.09 -6.11 -1.11
CA ALA A 4 -10.65 -5.96 -0.94
C ALA A 4 -9.97 -5.98 -2.32
N LEU A 5 -8.98 -5.11 -2.51
CA LEU A 5 -8.22 -5.04 -3.75
C LEU A 5 -7.32 -6.27 -3.85
N THR A 6 -7.50 -7.02 -4.92
CA THR A 6 -6.67 -8.17 -5.29
C THR A 6 -5.99 -7.88 -6.62
N THR A 7 -4.73 -8.16 -6.74
CA THR A 7 -3.86 -7.69 -7.84
C THR A 7 -3.04 -8.81 -8.46
N THR A 8 -2.61 -8.58 -9.69
CA THR A 8 -1.75 -9.50 -10.44
C THR A 8 -0.36 -8.90 -10.68
N ALA A 9 0.68 -9.69 -10.56
CA ALA A 9 2.01 -9.32 -11.05
C ALA A 9 2.02 -9.20 -12.57
N ILE A 10 2.91 -8.36 -13.12
CA ILE A 10 3.03 -8.12 -14.57
C ILE A 10 3.56 -9.38 -15.25
N SER A 11 2.68 -10.30 -15.56
CA SER A 11 2.86 -11.41 -16.48
C SER A 11 1.58 -11.50 -17.33
N PRO A 12 1.62 -11.91 -18.60
CA PRO A 12 0.47 -11.85 -19.50
C PRO A 12 -0.63 -12.87 -19.19
N VAL A 13 -0.71 -13.37 -17.96
CA VAL A 13 -1.77 -14.30 -17.55
C VAL A 13 -2.91 -13.48 -16.96
N SER A 14 -4.04 -13.45 -17.64
CA SER A 14 -5.28 -12.86 -17.15
C SER A 14 -5.81 -13.68 -15.97
N VAL A 15 -5.91 -13.07 -14.80
CA VAL A 15 -6.47 -13.70 -13.61
C VAL A 15 -7.91 -13.27 -13.42
N ASN A 16 -8.77 -14.26 -13.21
CA ASN A 16 -10.16 -14.04 -12.90
C ASN A 16 -10.32 -13.68 -11.40
N ILE A 17 -10.52 -12.41 -11.10
CA ILE A 17 -10.68 -11.89 -9.74
C ILE A 17 -11.83 -12.63 -8.99
N GLY A 18 -12.82 -13.15 -9.70
CA GLY A 18 -13.89 -13.96 -9.10
C GLY A 18 -13.37 -15.22 -8.37
N GLN A 19 -12.32 -15.85 -8.88
CA GLN A 19 -11.68 -17.02 -8.23
C GLN A 19 -10.85 -16.64 -7.00
N MET A 20 -10.25 -15.45 -6.97
CA MET A 20 -9.49 -14.96 -5.82
C MET A 20 -10.40 -14.68 -4.61
N PHE A 21 -11.62 -14.18 -4.84
CA PHE A 21 -12.60 -14.02 -3.75
C PHE A 21 -13.16 -15.36 -3.23
N ALA A 22 -13.23 -16.39 -4.09
CA ALA A 22 -13.63 -17.73 -3.65
C ALA A 22 -12.58 -18.37 -2.73
N SER A 23 -11.27 -18.19 -3.02
CA SER A 23 -10.20 -18.72 -2.17
C SER A 23 -10.09 -18.03 -0.81
N THR A 24 -10.48 -16.75 -0.72
CA THR A 24 -10.55 -16.03 0.58
C THR A 24 -11.76 -16.50 1.41
N ARG A 25 -12.87 -16.85 0.77
CA ARG A 25 -14.06 -17.40 1.47
C ARG A 25 -13.82 -18.78 2.07
N SER A 26 -13.09 -19.66 1.42
CA SER A 26 -12.82 -21.01 1.92
C SER A 26 -11.89 -21.04 3.14
N ARG A 27 -11.14 -19.98 3.42
CA ARG A 27 -10.32 -19.84 4.64
C ARG A 27 -11.06 -19.17 5.81
N GLN A 28 -12.28 -18.66 5.61
CA GLN A 28 -13.10 -18.01 6.65
C GLN A 28 -13.97 -18.99 7.47
N SER A 29 -14.01 -20.28 7.16
CA SER A 29 -14.98 -21.20 7.78
C SER A 29 -14.58 -21.78 9.13
N GLU A 30 -13.41 -21.48 9.70
CA GLU A 30 -12.97 -22.05 10.99
C GLU A 30 -12.49 -21.05 12.05
N GLY A 31 -12.92 -19.79 12.01
CA GLY A 31 -12.56 -18.78 13.01
C GLY A 31 -13.74 -18.31 13.85
N LYS A 32 -13.85 -18.77 15.10
CA LYS A 32 -14.76 -18.20 16.10
C LYS A 32 -14.56 -16.70 16.22
N ALA A 33 -15.67 -15.94 16.17
CA ALA A 33 -15.69 -14.52 16.50
C ALA A 33 -15.15 -14.30 17.91
N GLY A 34 -14.02 -13.66 18.03
CA GLY A 34 -13.37 -13.34 19.29
C GLY A 34 -12.46 -12.13 19.15
N GLY A 35 -12.86 -11.05 19.80
CA GLY A 35 -12.06 -9.98 20.40
C GLY A 35 -10.90 -9.38 19.60
N TRP A 36 -10.93 -8.06 19.50
CA TRP A 36 -9.78 -7.21 19.18
C TRP A 36 -8.62 -7.47 20.15
N GLY A 37 -7.87 -8.54 19.94
CA GLY A 37 -6.77 -8.97 20.77
C GLY A 37 -5.43 -8.75 20.07
N LYS A 38 -4.46 -8.25 20.83
CA LYS A 38 -3.04 -8.05 20.50
C LYS A 38 -2.57 -9.00 19.41
N SER A 39 -2.15 -8.46 18.27
CA SER A 39 -1.49 -9.24 17.21
C SER A 39 -0.14 -9.76 17.73
N SER A 40 -0.15 -10.95 18.29
CA SER A 40 1.05 -11.77 18.26
C SER A 40 1.35 -12.06 16.79
N ALA A 41 2.63 -12.05 16.42
CA ALA A 41 3.13 -12.40 15.10
C ALA A 41 2.78 -13.85 14.74
N GLY A 42 1.51 -14.10 14.49
CA GLY A 42 0.94 -15.39 14.14
C GLY A 42 -0.07 -15.15 13.02
N LYS A 43 0.11 -15.84 11.93
CA LYS A 43 -0.74 -15.95 10.74
C LYS A 43 -2.23 -15.66 11.01
N GLY A 44 -2.59 -14.38 11.05
CA GLY A 44 -3.99 -13.94 11.15
C GLY A 44 -4.72 -14.18 9.83
N ALA A 45 -6.03 -14.34 9.88
CA ALA A 45 -6.90 -14.62 8.73
C ALA A 45 -6.85 -13.56 7.62
N TRP A 46 -6.14 -12.44 7.83
CA TRP A 46 -6.00 -11.31 6.90
C TRP A 46 -4.64 -11.25 6.20
N GLY A 47 -3.72 -12.20 6.46
CA GLY A 47 -2.35 -12.17 5.94
C GLY A 47 -1.57 -10.96 6.47
N ASP A 48 -0.27 -10.92 6.21
CA ASP A 48 0.56 -9.77 6.51
C ASP A 48 0.22 -8.65 5.50
N GLY A 49 -0.49 -7.60 5.91
CA GLY A 49 -0.91 -6.52 5.02
C GLY A 49 0.23 -5.84 4.26
N PHE A 50 1.47 -5.94 4.75
CA PHE A 50 2.68 -5.54 4.04
C PHE A 50 3.10 -6.54 2.95
N GLY A 51 2.59 -7.77 2.97
CA GLY A 51 2.92 -8.82 2.01
C GLY A 51 3.80 -9.94 2.57
N THR A 52 4.14 -10.88 1.72
CA THR A 52 4.95 -12.07 2.02
C THR A 52 6.23 -12.09 1.21
N LYS A 53 7.20 -12.92 1.62
CA LYS A 53 8.43 -13.18 0.83
C LYS A 53 8.18 -14.18 -0.31
N SER A 54 7.12 -14.96 -0.23
CA SER A 54 6.77 -15.92 -1.27
C SER A 54 6.19 -15.20 -2.47
N LYS A 55 6.82 -15.38 -3.63
CA LYS A 55 6.33 -14.82 -4.88
C LYS A 55 5.03 -15.53 -5.27
N ASP A 56 4.03 -14.73 -5.62
CA ASP A 56 2.82 -15.18 -6.30
C ASP A 56 2.57 -14.19 -7.44
N ASP A 57 2.32 -14.68 -8.63
CA ASP A 57 2.16 -13.87 -9.84
C ASP A 57 0.90 -12.98 -9.81
N LEU A 58 0.04 -13.20 -8.81
CA LEU A 58 -1.18 -12.42 -8.56
C LEU A 58 -0.98 -11.25 -7.60
N MET A 59 0.25 -10.97 -7.19
CA MET A 59 0.55 -9.98 -6.16
C MET A 59 1.29 -8.77 -6.70
N LEU A 60 1.09 -7.61 -6.06
CA LEU A 60 1.93 -6.45 -6.26
C LEU A 60 3.29 -6.67 -5.60
N VAL A 61 4.33 -6.18 -6.26
CA VAL A 61 5.70 -6.21 -5.75
C VAL A 61 5.96 -4.93 -4.95
N GLY A 62 6.16 -5.08 -3.64
CA GLY A 62 6.45 -4.01 -2.69
C GLY A 62 7.94 -3.80 -2.50
N THR A 63 8.39 -2.56 -2.60
CA THR A 63 9.75 -2.10 -2.31
C THR A 63 9.69 -1.06 -1.20
N PHE A 64 10.47 -1.27 -0.15
CA PHE A 64 10.62 -0.36 0.97
C PHE A 64 11.76 0.63 0.70
N PHE A 65 11.56 1.91 1.05
CA PHE A 65 12.56 2.96 0.99
C PHE A 65 12.69 3.64 2.35
N ASP A 66 13.92 3.68 2.89
CA ASP A 66 14.25 4.50 4.06
C ASP A 66 14.99 5.74 3.61
N LEU A 67 14.41 6.91 3.84
CA LEU A 67 14.99 8.17 3.37
C LEU A 67 16.05 8.76 4.30
N LYS A 68 16.31 8.11 5.45
CA LYS A 68 17.26 8.57 6.47
C LYS A 68 18.68 8.05 6.28
N GLN A 69 18.89 7.15 5.32
CA GLN A 69 20.20 6.57 5.07
C GLN A 69 20.41 6.14 3.62
N THR A 70 21.65 6.01 3.25
CA THR A 70 22.06 5.45 1.95
C THR A 70 21.98 3.92 1.96
N GLN A 71 22.16 3.28 0.79
CA GLN A 71 22.23 1.82 0.68
C GLN A 71 23.34 1.19 1.53
N THR A 72 24.39 1.94 1.84
CA THR A 72 25.52 1.50 2.69
C THR A 72 25.32 1.83 4.18
N GLY A 73 24.17 2.38 4.55
CA GLY A 73 23.84 2.75 5.94
C GLY A 73 24.40 4.11 6.38
N LYS A 74 24.99 4.91 5.46
CA LYS A 74 25.44 6.28 5.79
C LYS A 74 24.20 7.15 6.08
N PRO A 75 24.14 7.84 7.24
CA PRO A 75 23.03 8.70 7.58
C PRO A 75 22.79 9.82 6.56
N LEU A 76 21.53 10.09 6.29
CA LEU A 76 21.05 11.21 5.49
C LEU A 76 20.11 12.03 6.35
N PRO A 77 20.47 13.27 6.70
CA PRO A 77 19.56 14.19 7.38
C PRO A 77 18.32 14.39 6.50
N THR A 78 17.18 13.97 7.00
CA THR A 78 15.91 14.06 6.26
C THR A 78 14.88 14.72 7.17
N THR A 79 14.43 15.90 6.78
CA THR A 79 13.34 16.59 7.45
C THR A 79 12.00 16.02 6.98
N HIS A 80 10.91 16.45 7.62
CA HIS A 80 9.55 16.17 7.17
C HIS A 80 9.32 16.70 5.75
N ALA A 81 9.70 17.94 5.50
CA ALA A 81 9.57 18.56 4.19
C ALA A 81 10.38 17.82 3.10
N ASP A 82 11.54 17.27 3.44
CA ASP A 82 12.33 16.48 2.49
C ASP A 82 11.63 15.16 2.17
N TRP A 83 11.00 14.50 3.15
CA TRP A 83 10.23 13.29 2.93
C TRP A 83 9.10 13.53 1.93
N VAL A 84 8.31 14.60 2.11
CA VAL A 84 7.25 15.01 1.17
C VAL A 84 7.82 15.27 -0.22
N LYS A 85 8.89 16.07 -0.33
CA LYS A 85 9.55 16.39 -1.61
C LYS A 85 10.04 15.15 -2.35
N VAL A 86 10.59 14.17 -1.61
CA VAL A 86 11.09 12.93 -2.22
C VAL A 86 9.93 12.10 -2.77
N ILE A 87 8.85 11.93 -2.03
CA ILE A 87 7.68 11.18 -2.51
C ILE A 87 7.06 11.89 -3.73
N ASP A 88 6.90 13.20 -3.68
CA ASP A 88 6.36 13.97 -4.78
C ASP A 88 7.26 13.92 -6.03
N GLY A 89 8.59 14.03 -5.87
CA GLY A 89 9.53 13.85 -6.94
C GLY A 89 9.55 12.42 -7.50
N PHE A 90 9.41 11.41 -6.64
CA PHE A 90 9.26 10.02 -7.06
C PHE A 90 8.01 9.80 -7.91
N VAL A 91 6.88 10.37 -7.50
CA VAL A 91 5.64 10.35 -8.30
C VAL A 91 5.85 11.03 -9.66
N ARG A 92 6.42 12.25 -9.68
CA ARG A 92 6.72 12.98 -10.93
C ARG A 92 7.69 12.25 -11.87
N SER A 93 8.60 11.44 -11.32
CA SER A 93 9.48 10.58 -12.12
C SER A 93 8.77 9.38 -12.78
N GLY A 94 7.44 9.25 -12.61
CA GLY A 94 6.67 8.09 -13.04
C GLY A 94 6.90 6.87 -12.15
N MET A 95 7.25 7.13 -10.88
CA MET A 95 7.58 6.10 -9.87
C MET A 95 8.77 5.23 -10.31
N ASN A 96 9.79 5.88 -10.87
CA ASN A 96 11.04 5.23 -11.26
C ASN A 96 11.96 5.09 -10.05
N HIS A 97 12.32 3.85 -9.70
CA HIS A 97 13.18 3.55 -8.55
C HIS A 97 14.59 4.17 -8.67
N ALA A 98 15.06 4.48 -9.88
CA ALA A 98 16.32 5.20 -10.08
C ALA A 98 16.31 6.60 -9.44
N TYR A 99 15.15 7.26 -9.34
CA TYR A 99 15.02 8.54 -8.63
C TYR A 99 15.40 8.43 -7.15
N CYS A 100 15.14 7.29 -6.54
CA CYS A 100 15.44 7.00 -5.15
C CYS A 100 16.76 6.20 -4.96
N ALA A 101 17.64 6.13 -5.96
CA ALA A 101 18.84 5.28 -5.94
C ALA A 101 19.82 5.60 -4.79
N LYS A 102 19.85 6.85 -4.30
CA LYS A 102 20.69 7.24 -3.17
C LYS A 102 20.20 6.75 -1.82
N TYR A 103 18.91 6.41 -1.69
CA TYR A 103 18.30 6.00 -0.44
C TYR A 103 18.37 4.49 -0.25
N PHE A 104 18.35 4.07 1.01
CA PHE A 104 18.26 2.65 1.36
C PHE A 104 16.95 2.06 0.84
N LYS A 105 17.05 0.89 0.24
CA LYS A 105 15.90 0.12 -0.22
C LYS A 105 15.99 -1.34 0.19
N ALA A 106 14.85 -1.96 0.46
CA ALA A 106 14.73 -3.37 0.76
C ALA A 106 13.46 -3.96 0.13
N GLY A 107 13.37 -5.26 0.12
CA GLY A 107 12.32 -6.05 -0.51
C GLY A 107 12.91 -7.07 -1.48
N PRO A 108 12.08 -7.72 -2.31
CA PRO A 108 10.64 -7.48 -2.42
C PRO A 108 9.82 -8.12 -1.31
N LEU A 109 8.63 -7.55 -1.04
CA LEU A 109 7.49 -8.27 -0.49
C LEU A 109 6.38 -8.31 -1.54
N TYR A 110 5.56 -9.36 -1.49
CA TYR A 110 4.47 -9.58 -2.44
C TYR A 110 3.14 -9.46 -1.69
N THR A 111 2.28 -8.52 -2.13
CA THR A 111 0.99 -8.27 -1.48
C THR A 111 -0.16 -8.28 -2.46
N SER A 112 -1.28 -8.87 -2.05
CA SER A 112 -2.53 -8.92 -2.81
C SER A 112 -3.64 -8.07 -2.17
N HIS A 113 -3.41 -7.54 -0.97
CA HIS A 113 -4.39 -6.74 -0.25
C HIS A 113 -3.71 -5.75 0.69
N PHE A 114 -4.41 -4.67 0.97
CA PHE A 114 -3.96 -3.62 1.89
C PHE A 114 -5.03 -3.48 2.97
N CYS A 115 -4.79 -4.10 4.11
CA CYS A 115 -5.66 -4.00 5.29
C CYS A 115 -4.79 -4.07 6.55
N MET A 116 -4.08 -2.99 6.80
CA MET A 116 -3.22 -2.81 7.96
C MET A 116 -3.99 -1.98 8.98
N PRO A 117 -4.42 -2.58 10.11
CA PRO A 117 -5.07 -1.84 11.18
C PRO A 117 -4.09 -0.87 11.82
N VAL A 118 -4.60 0.01 12.69
CA VAL A 118 -3.77 0.88 13.51
C VAL A 118 -2.78 0.04 14.32
N GLN A 119 -1.50 0.28 14.12
CA GLN A 119 -0.39 -0.47 14.72
C GLN A 119 0.84 0.43 14.87
N SER A 120 1.91 -0.09 15.44
CA SER A 120 3.18 0.65 15.51
C SER A 120 3.75 0.88 14.12
N ALA A 121 4.26 2.08 13.86
CA ALA A 121 5.01 2.42 12.65
C ALA A 121 6.25 1.52 12.43
N ASN A 122 6.71 0.82 13.49
CA ASN A 122 7.81 -0.13 13.41
C ASN A 122 7.44 -1.40 12.62
N GLU A 123 6.15 -1.72 12.47
CA GLU A 123 5.72 -2.89 11.70
C GLU A 123 6.11 -2.78 10.21
N GLY A 124 6.19 -1.56 9.65
CA GLY A 124 6.71 -1.36 8.30
C GLY A 124 8.13 -1.93 8.13
N PRO A 125 9.16 -1.37 8.79
CA PRO A 125 10.52 -1.92 8.75
C PRO A 125 10.61 -3.40 9.14
N LYS A 126 9.90 -3.81 10.19
CA LYS A 126 9.92 -5.19 10.70
C LYS A 126 9.47 -6.21 9.67
N ASN A 127 8.39 -5.96 8.93
CA ASN A 127 7.91 -6.86 7.90
C ASN A 127 8.92 -7.04 6.75
N PHE A 128 9.75 -6.03 6.49
CA PHE A 128 10.87 -6.12 5.54
C PHE A 128 12.15 -6.73 6.15
N GLY A 129 12.12 -7.20 7.41
CA GLY A 129 13.29 -7.78 8.10
C GLY A 129 14.31 -6.73 8.52
N LEU A 130 13.88 -5.49 8.75
CA LEU A 130 14.72 -4.33 9.06
C LEU A 130 14.56 -3.86 10.51
N GLU A 131 13.94 -4.66 11.37
CA GLU A 131 13.76 -4.35 12.78
C GLU A 131 15.10 -4.05 13.44
N GLY A 132 15.17 -2.96 14.20
CA GLY A 132 16.41 -2.49 14.84
C GLY A 132 17.43 -1.85 13.88
N LYS A 133 17.29 -2.03 12.56
CA LYS A 133 18.19 -1.43 11.54
C LYS A 133 17.65 -0.12 10.98
N VAL A 134 16.33 0.00 10.90
CA VAL A 134 15.64 1.18 10.36
C VAL A 134 14.71 1.74 11.42
N LYS A 135 14.85 3.03 11.72
CA LYS A 135 13.92 3.74 12.61
C LYS A 135 12.54 3.84 11.94
N PRO A 136 11.44 3.72 12.71
CA PRO A 136 10.06 3.69 12.18
C PRO A 136 9.56 5.08 11.77
N THR A 137 10.36 5.86 11.07
CA THR A 137 10.03 7.20 10.59
C THR A 137 10.60 7.43 9.20
N LYS A 138 9.99 8.32 8.43
CA LYS A 138 10.48 8.82 7.12
C LYS A 138 10.84 7.69 6.16
N TRP A 139 9.94 6.72 6.08
CA TRP A 139 9.99 5.65 5.09
C TRP A 139 8.74 5.67 4.20
N PHE A 140 8.82 5.04 3.06
CA PHE A 140 7.65 4.71 2.25
C PHE A 140 7.82 3.36 1.57
N ILE A 141 6.70 2.78 1.18
CA ILE A 141 6.64 1.53 0.43
C ILE A 141 5.94 1.84 -0.89
N HIS A 142 6.50 1.34 -1.98
CA HIS A 142 5.90 1.39 -3.30
C HIS A 142 5.58 -0.02 -3.76
N CYS A 143 4.30 -0.32 -3.96
CA CYS A 143 3.80 -1.58 -4.47
C CYS A 143 3.36 -1.41 -5.93
N ARG A 144 3.81 -2.30 -6.82
CA ARG A 144 3.50 -2.24 -8.24
C ARG A 144 3.14 -3.60 -8.79
N GLY A 145 2.14 -3.65 -9.67
CA GLY A 145 1.76 -4.86 -10.40
C GLY A 145 0.74 -4.59 -11.50
N GLY A 146 0.21 -5.66 -12.04
CA GLY A 146 -0.92 -5.64 -12.96
C GLY A 146 -2.24 -5.81 -12.21
N PHE A 147 -3.28 -5.21 -12.73
CA PHE A 147 -4.64 -5.31 -12.23
C PHE A 147 -5.61 -5.41 -13.41
N SER A 148 -6.49 -6.41 -13.39
CA SER A 148 -7.55 -6.57 -14.38
C SER A 148 -8.90 -6.55 -13.68
N PRO A 149 -9.84 -5.67 -14.08
CA PRO A 149 -11.17 -5.63 -13.47
C PRO A 149 -11.98 -6.86 -13.88
N PRO A 150 -12.89 -7.35 -13.00
CA PRO A 150 -13.72 -8.52 -13.29
C PRO A 150 -14.76 -8.24 -14.37
N ARG A 151 -15.16 -6.98 -14.56
CA ARG A 151 -16.13 -6.50 -15.56
C ARG A 151 -15.73 -5.13 -16.08
N THR A 152 -16.22 -4.79 -17.26
CA THR A 152 -16.13 -3.41 -17.77
C THR A 152 -17.09 -2.52 -16.98
N GLY A 153 -16.61 -1.42 -16.42
CA GLY A 153 -17.42 -0.52 -15.60
C GLY A 153 -16.65 0.62 -14.98
N LEU A 154 -17.37 1.41 -14.19
CA LEU A 154 -16.79 2.46 -13.37
C LEU A 154 -16.33 1.88 -12.04
N TYR A 155 -15.09 2.16 -11.71
CA TYR A 155 -14.46 1.75 -10.45
C TYR A 155 -13.92 2.96 -9.70
N ARG A 156 -13.89 2.89 -8.40
CA ARG A 156 -13.11 3.82 -7.58
C ARG A 156 -12.44 3.11 -6.43
N PHE A 157 -11.35 3.72 -5.97
CA PHE A 157 -10.61 3.25 -4.82
C PHE A 157 -11.01 4.06 -3.60
N TRP A 158 -11.10 3.38 -2.46
CA TRP A 158 -11.29 3.99 -1.16
C TRP A 158 -10.08 3.71 -0.32
N GLY A 159 -9.48 4.75 0.25
CA GLY A 159 -8.26 4.59 1.01
C GLY A 159 -8.29 5.29 2.35
N ARG A 160 -7.46 4.77 3.22
CA ARG A 160 -7.06 5.39 4.47
C ARG A 160 -5.58 5.07 4.71
N GLY A 161 -4.78 6.06 5.06
CA GLY A 161 -3.35 5.89 5.29
C GLY A 161 -2.83 6.93 6.25
N ASP A 162 -2.02 6.49 7.15
CA ASP A 162 -1.24 7.27 8.10
C ASP A 162 0.25 7.01 7.80
N ASP A 163 1.00 7.99 7.28
CA ASP A 163 0.63 9.39 6.96
C ASP A 163 0.11 9.58 5.53
N VAL A 164 0.30 8.63 4.64
CA VAL A 164 -0.12 8.76 3.24
C VAL A 164 -0.46 7.42 2.62
N ILE A 165 -1.50 7.41 1.78
CA ILE A 165 -1.73 6.40 0.75
C ILE A 165 -2.07 7.09 -0.58
N MET A 166 -1.41 6.67 -1.66
CA MET A 166 -1.67 7.11 -3.02
C MET A 166 -1.89 5.89 -3.91
N VAL A 167 -2.85 6.00 -4.83
CA VAL A 167 -3.12 4.95 -5.83
C VAL A 167 -3.10 5.55 -7.21
N PHE A 168 -2.45 4.85 -8.12
CA PHE A 168 -2.34 5.23 -9.53
C PHE A 168 -2.74 4.05 -10.41
N VAL A 169 -3.58 4.33 -11.41
CA VAL A 169 -3.93 3.41 -12.49
C VAL A 169 -3.30 3.94 -13.78
N ASN A 170 -2.45 3.15 -14.41
CA ASN A 170 -1.67 3.57 -15.58
C ASN A 170 -0.96 4.93 -15.37
N ARG A 171 -0.38 5.15 -14.17
CA ARG A 171 0.29 6.38 -13.72
C ARG A 171 -0.65 7.59 -13.47
N ALA A 172 -1.92 7.51 -13.80
CA ALA A 172 -2.89 8.53 -13.42
C ALA A 172 -3.27 8.35 -11.95
N ARG A 173 -3.13 9.40 -11.13
CA ARG A 173 -3.50 9.35 -9.72
C ARG A 173 -5.01 9.30 -9.58
N VAL A 174 -5.53 8.23 -8.98
CA VAL A 174 -6.96 8.02 -8.73
C VAL A 174 -7.35 8.13 -7.26
N LEU A 175 -6.37 8.07 -6.36
CA LEU A 175 -6.57 8.29 -4.93
C LEU A 175 -5.36 8.99 -4.31
N LEU A 176 -5.61 9.93 -3.41
CA LEU A 176 -4.63 10.50 -2.51
C LEU A 176 -5.33 10.78 -1.18
N VAL A 177 -4.85 10.13 -0.13
CA VAL A 177 -5.30 10.35 1.25
C VAL A 177 -4.07 10.44 2.14
N GLY A 178 -4.08 11.36 3.09
CA GLY A 178 -2.96 11.51 4.01
C GLY A 178 -3.19 12.65 4.99
N GLU A 179 -2.23 12.82 5.89
CA GLU A 179 -2.21 13.88 6.88
C GLU A 179 -2.11 15.26 6.22
N GLN A 180 -2.94 16.19 6.69
CA GLN A 180 -3.03 17.55 6.13
C GLN A 180 -1.70 18.31 6.22
N TYR A 181 -0.95 18.12 7.27
CA TYR A 181 0.34 18.80 7.47
C TYR A 181 1.46 18.19 6.61
N VAL A 182 1.24 17.01 6.05
CA VAL A 182 2.19 16.33 5.17
C VAL A 182 2.00 16.75 3.72
N PHE A 183 0.77 16.70 3.25
CA PHE A 183 0.42 17.05 1.89
C PHE A 183 -0.67 18.13 1.93
N HIS A 184 -0.35 19.35 1.54
CA HIS A 184 -1.31 20.48 1.50
C HIS A 184 -2.48 20.17 0.57
N PHE A 185 -3.54 19.62 1.14
CA PHE A 185 -4.79 19.38 0.43
C PHE A 185 -5.66 20.64 0.47
N THR A 186 -6.25 21.03 -0.67
CA THR A 186 -7.22 22.12 -0.75
C THR A 186 -8.55 21.80 -0.07
N ASN A 187 -8.84 20.50 0.11
CA ASN A 187 -10.04 20.01 0.80
C ASN A 187 -9.70 18.68 1.50
N PRO A 188 -8.87 18.70 2.55
CA PRO A 188 -8.47 17.47 3.20
C PRO A 188 -9.67 16.89 3.95
N PRO A 189 -9.92 15.61 3.77
CA PRO A 189 -10.72 14.91 4.74
C PRO A 189 -10.06 15.09 6.11
N THR A 190 -10.84 15.43 7.14
CA THR A 190 -10.32 15.44 8.51
C THR A 190 -9.92 14.03 8.88
N TRP A 191 -8.62 13.77 8.79
CA TRP A 191 -8.07 12.49 9.17
C TRP A 191 -8.22 12.25 10.69
N ARG A 192 -8.60 11.07 11.06
CA ARG A 192 -8.52 10.52 12.42
C ARG A 192 -8.38 9.02 12.32
N LEU A 193 -7.41 8.44 13.01
CA LEU A 193 -7.23 7.00 13.18
C LEU A 193 -8.58 6.30 13.44
N GLY A 194 -8.84 5.21 12.73
CA GLY A 194 -10.06 4.44 12.91
C GLY A 194 -11.31 4.95 12.20
N LYS A 195 -11.23 5.96 11.32
CA LYS A 195 -12.38 6.45 10.54
C LYS A 195 -12.57 5.73 9.20
N VAL A 196 -13.72 6.02 8.57
CA VAL A 196 -14.10 5.47 7.26
C VAL A 196 -13.08 5.86 6.18
N PRO A 197 -12.69 4.95 5.29
CA PRO A 197 -11.84 5.27 4.14
C PRO A 197 -12.47 6.35 3.25
N TYR A 198 -11.63 7.13 2.55
CA TYR A 198 -12.04 8.19 1.65
C TYR A 198 -12.09 7.73 0.20
N PRO A 199 -13.09 8.17 -0.59
CA PRO A 199 -13.22 7.83 -1.99
C PRO A 199 -12.25 8.63 -2.86
N GLY A 200 -11.64 7.93 -3.81
CA GLY A 200 -10.92 8.53 -4.92
C GLY A 200 -11.82 8.87 -6.10
N ALA A 201 -11.20 9.20 -7.24
CA ALA A 201 -11.90 9.46 -8.48
C ALA A 201 -12.47 8.17 -9.09
N TRP A 202 -13.60 8.30 -9.78
CA TRP A 202 -14.12 7.24 -10.64
C TRP A 202 -13.23 7.08 -11.88
N VAL A 203 -12.94 5.84 -12.25
CA VAL A 203 -12.17 5.48 -13.44
C VAL A 203 -12.91 4.38 -14.22
N MET A 204 -13.02 4.56 -15.54
CA MET A 204 -13.54 3.52 -16.42
C MET A 204 -12.47 2.47 -16.64
N LEU A 205 -12.79 1.21 -16.36
CA LEU A 205 -11.92 0.07 -16.58
C LEU A 205 -12.63 -0.98 -17.41
N SER A 206 -11.89 -1.64 -18.30
CA SER A 206 -12.42 -2.65 -19.22
C SER A 206 -12.00 -4.05 -18.83
N GLN A 207 -12.94 -4.97 -18.81
CA GLN A 207 -12.66 -6.40 -18.64
C GLN A 207 -11.64 -6.90 -19.65
N GLY A 208 -10.73 -7.78 -19.23
CA GLY A 208 -9.69 -8.34 -20.08
C GLY A 208 -8.49 -7.42 -20.36
N VAL A 209 -8.56 -6.15 -19.91
CA VAL A 209 -7.43 -5.22 -19.98
C VAL A 209 -6.67 -5.27 -18.67
N THR A 210 -5.34 -5.44 -18.75
CA THR A 210 -4.47 -5.32 -17.58
C THR A 210 -3.97 -3.90 -17.45
N TYR A 211 -4.29 -3.27 -16.32
CA TYR A 211 -3.85 -1.92 -15.96
C TYR A 211 -2.66 -2.02 -15.01
N ARG A 212 -1.68 -1.14 -15.20
CA ARG A 212 -0.63 -0.95 -14.20
C ARG A 212 -1.25 -0.30 -12.96
N LEU A 213 -1.07 -0.95 -11.81
CA LEU A 213 -1.45 -0.42 -10.51
C LEU A 213 -0.20 -0.09 -9.71
N ASP A 214 -0.10 1.14 -9.23
CA ASP A 214 0.93 1.55 -8.28
C ASP A 214 0.23 2.04 -7.00
N VAL A 215 0.70 1.55 -5.85
CA VAL A 215 0.27 1.99 -4.53
C VAL A 215 1.48 2.48 -3.75
N ILE A 216 1.40 3.69 -3.23
CA ILE A 216 2.41 4.26 -2.34
C ILE A 216 1.78 4.42 -0.97
N MET A 217 2.44 3.95 0.08
CA MET A 217 2.09 4.19 1.47
C MET A 217 3.35 4.58 2.24
N GLY A 218 3.21 5.42 3.26
CA GLY A 218 4.39 5.90 3.97
C GLY A 218 4.08 6.52 5.30
N GLU A 219 5.12 6.62 6.10
CA GLU A 219 5.11 7.08 7.48
C GLU A 219 6.22 8.10 7.71
N CYS A 220 5.92 9.22 8.33
CA CYS A 220 6.88 10.30 8.51
C CYS A 220 7.28 10.58 9.96
N PRO A 221 6.39 11.02 10.87
CA PRO A 221 6.86 11.37 12.20
C PRO A 221 7.24 10.15 13.05
N GLY A 222 6.63 9.00 12.77
CA GLY A 222 6.69 7.81 13.62
C GLY A 222 5.51 7.75 14.58
N GLY A 223 5.40 6.64 15.30
CA GLY A 223 4.32 6.40 16.25
C GLY A 223 3.38 5.32 15.78
N LEU A 224 2.21 5.70 15.29
CA LEU A 224 1.21 4.77 14.76
C LEU A 224 1.21 4.81 13.23
N PHE A 225 0.81 3.70 12.64
CA PHE A 225 0.66 3.52 11.20
C PHE A 225 -0.62 2.74 10.92
N GLU A 226 -1.33 3.11 9.88
CA GLU A 226 -2.40 2.30 9.29
C GLU A 226 -2.44 2.49 7.78
N SER A 227 -2.92 1.48 7.06
CA SER A 227 -3.18 1.61 5.63
C SER A 227 -4.29 0.65 5.20
N GLN A 228 -5.32 1.19 4.57
CA GLN A 228 -6.42 0.41 4.03
C GLN A 228 -6.72 0.85 2.61
N LEU A 229 -6.98 -0.11 1.73
CA LEU A 229 -7.37 0.13 0.37
C LEU A 229 -8.50 -0.82 -0.03
N LEU A 230 -9.60 -0.25 -0.47
CA LEU A 230 -10.76 -0.97 -0.97
C LEU A 230 -11.03 -0.52 -2.41
N MET A 231 -11.76 -1.35 -3.16
CA MET A 231 -12.24 -1.01 -4.48
C MET A 231 -13.77 -1.16 -4.53
N GLU A 232 -14.42 -0.15 -5.06
CA GLU A 232 -15.86 -0.13 -5.33
C GLU A 232 -16.10 -0.19 -6.82
N GLU A 233 -17.09 -0.96 -7.22
CA GLU A 233 -17.66 -1.04 -8.56
C GLU A 233 -19.05 -0.40 -8.52
N LYS A 234 -19.35 0.48 -9.49
CA LYS A 234 -20.64 1.17 -9.60
C LYS A 234 -21.68 0.28 -10.31
#